data_78fc2547fdde2781f77fd4cad5eab9ca
#
_entry.id   78fc2547fdde2781f77fd4cad5eab9ca
#
_cell.length_a   1.000
_cell.length_b   1.000
_cell.length_c   1.000
_cell.angle_alpha   90.00
_cell.angle_beta   90.00
_cell.angle_gamma   90.00
#
_symmetry.space_group_name_H-M   'P 1'
#
loop_
_entity.id
_entity.type
_entity.pdbx_description
1 polymer ?
#
loop_
_entity_poly.entity_id
_entity_poly.type
_entity_poly.pdbx_seq_one_letter_code
_entity_poly.pdbx_strand_id
1 'polypeptide(L)'
;MHAGRIVFAQVMDFFPYRRFGTCVKRYAGDKGMRTFSCRDHLLCLIFAQLTYRESLRGIESCLRGLQPKLFHVGIRNRVSRSTLAEANEQRDWRIYADIAQVLIQQAKALYANEDLGVDLDATVYALDSTTIDLCLSLFPWANFRRTKGAVKLHVLLNLRGNIPEFIHVSDALYHEVNILDMLVPLPGAYYVMDRAYLDFRRLYDLDQAGAFFVTRARKRFNFRRRYTHPVDRSSGMICDQTIVLTTFYPAKKYPAVLRRIRFFDADKQETLVFLTNNFQLDAW
;
A
#
# COMPACT_ATOMS: atom_id res chain seq x y z
N MET A 1 10.14 -36.69 4.03
CA MET A 1 10.04 -36.39 2.60
C MET A 1 8.57 -36.11 2.28
N HIS A 2 8.25 -34.90 1.79
CA HIS A 2 6.84 -34.51 1.48
C HIS A 2 6.43 -34.96 0.07
N ALA A 3 6.67 -36.23 -0.24
CA ALA A 3 6.34 -36.80 -1.55
C ALA A 3 4.84 -36.59 -1.86
N GLY A 4 4.55 -35.99 -3.01
CA GLY A 4 3.19 -35.71 -3.46
C GLY A 4 2.58 -34.38 -3.01
N ARG A 5 3.17 -33.65 -2.06
CA ARG A 5 2.68 -32.31 -1.66
C ARG A 5 3.23 -31.24 -2.59
N ILE A 6 2.35 -30.40 -3.11
CA ILE A 6 2.73 -29.22 -3.89
C ILE A 6 3.33 -28.13 -3.00
N VAL A 7 4.17 -27.24 -3.57
CA VAL A 7 4.80 -26.13 -2.85
C VAL A 7 3.77 -25.26 -2.12
N PHE A 8 2.65 -24.99 -2.75
CA PHE A 8 1.55 -24.24 -2.12
C PHE A 8 1.09 -24.89 -0.80
N ALA A 9 0.96 -26.21 -0.73
CA ALA A 9 0.57 -26.91 0.50
C ALA A 9 1.62 -26.73 1.61
N GLN A 10 2.92 -26.67 1.25
CA GLN A 10 4.01 -26.49 2.19
C GLN A 10 4.03 -25.04 2.72
N VAL A 11 3.83 -24.05 1.83
CA VAL A 11 3.71 -22.63 2.22
C VAL A 11 2.55 -22.42 3.19
N MET A 12 1.41 -23.06 2.93
CA MET A 12 0.23 -22.95 3.78
C MET A 12 0.36 -23.60 5.16
N ASP A 13 1.38 -24.42 5.42
CA ASP A 13 1.68 -24.92 6.77
C ASP A 13 2.07 -23.77 7.74
N PHE A 14 2.65 -22.69 7.24
CA PHE A 14 3.02 -21.50 8.03
C PHE A 14 1.87 -20.53 8.26
N PHE A 15 0.71 -20.76 7.62
CA PHE A 15 -0.42 -19.87 7.75
C PHE A 15 -1.08 -20.00 9.15
N PRO A 16 -1.43 -18.88 9.84
CA PRO A 16 -1.96 -18.90 11.20
C PRO A 16 -3.44 -19.28 11.26
N TYR A 17 -3.78 -20.53 10.93
CA TYR A 17 -5.17 -21.03 10.85
C TYR A 17 -5.99 -20.81 12.11
N ARG A 18 -5.38 -20.88 13.30
CA ARG A 18 -6.10 -20.63 14.56
C ARG A 18 -6.57 -19.18 14.65
N ARG A 19 -5.73 -18.22 14.26
CA ARG A 19 -6.08 -16.79 14.20
C ARG A 19 -7.17 -16.55 13.15
N PHE A 20 -7.02 -17.14 11.97
CA PHE A 20 -8.05 -17.08 10.94
C PHE A 20 -9.40 -17.61 11.42
N GLY A 21 -9.42 -18.77 12.08
CA GLY A 21 -10.64 -19.33 12.67
C GLY A 21 -11.30 -18.38 13.70
N THR A 22 -10.51 -17.59 14.45
CA THR A 22 -11.05 -16.56 15.34
C THR A 22 -11.72 -15.42 14.54
N CYS A 23 -11.10 -14.97 13.43
CA CYS A 23 -11.69 -13.96 12.54
C CYS A 23 -13.00 -14.46 11.93
N VAL A 24 -13.04 -15.70 11.43
CA VAL A 24 -14.25 -16.33 10.88
C VAL A 24 -15.38 -16.38 11.90
N LYS A 25 -15.07 -16.79 13.15
CA LYS A 25 -16.07 -16.85 14.22
C LYS A 25 -16.61 -15.47 14.60
N ARG A 26 -15.73 -14.46 14.66
CA ARG A 26 -16.10 -13.06 15.00
C ARG A 26 -17.19 -12.51 14.08
N TYR A 27 -17.13 -12.82 12.81
CA TYR A 27 -18.05 -12.33 11.79
C TYR A 27 -19.05 -13.40 11.31
N ALA A 28 -19.14 -14.52 12.04
CA ALA A 28 -20.02 -15.64 11.70
C ALA A 28 -19.91 -16.11 10.23
N GLY A 29 -18.69 -16.06 9.66
CA GLY A 29 -18.45 -16.26 8.23
C GLY A 29 -18.83 -17.62 7.67
N ASP A 30 -18.84 -18.66 8.49
CA ASP A 30 -19.27 -20.03 8.09
C ASP A 30 -20.70 -20.36 8.55
N LYS A 31 -21.47 -19.38 9.06
CA LYS A 31 -22.86 -19.62 9.47
C LYS A 31 -23.71 -20.04 8.27
N GLY A 32 -24.34 -21.22 8.37
CA GLY A 32 -25.19 -21.78 7.31
C GLY A 32 -24.42 -22.40 6.13
N MET A 33 -23.07 -22.39 6.14
CA MET A 33 -22.26 -23.00 5.07
C MET A 33 -22.16 -24.52 5.25
N ARG A 34 -22.38 -25.29 4.17
CA ARG A 34 -22.33 -26.75 4.19
C ARG A 34 -21.09 -27.35 3.52
N THR A 35 -20.66 -26.79 2.41
CA THR A 35 -19.66 -27.43 1.53
C THR A 35 -18.44 -26.58 1.21
N PHE A 36 -18.53 -25.26 1.29
CA PHE A 36 -17.45 -24.33 0.95
C PHE A 36 -17.25 -23.31 2.06
N SER A 37 -16.28 -23.55 2.93
CA SER A 37 -15.98 -22.74 4.10
C SER A 37 -15.22 -21.45 3.74
N CYS A 38 -15.13 -20.51 4.69
CA CYS A 38 -14.22 -19.35 4.57
C CYS A 38 -12.77 -19.78 4.40
N ARG A 39 -12.38 -20.93 4.97
CA ARG A 39 -11.03 -21.49 4.77
C ARG A 39 -10.83 -21.95 3.34
N ASP A 40 -11.79 -22.65 2.74
CA ASP A 40 -11.69 -23.07 1.34
C ASP A 40 -11.61 -21.87 0.41
N HIS A 41 -12.41 -20.83 0.68
CA HIS A 41 -12.40 -19.58 -0.06
C HIS A 41 -11.03 -18.87 0.04
N LEU A 42 -10.49 -18.70 1.26
CA LEU A 42 -9.18 -18.12 1.48
C LEU A 42 -8.07 -18.86 0.73
N LEU A 43 -8.07 -20.20 0.82
CA LEU A 43 -7.09 -21.03 0.11
C LEU A 43 -7.16 -20.84 -1.40
N CYS A 44 -8.36 -20.74 -1.97
CA CYS A 44 -8.55 -20.46 -3.40
C CYS A 44 -8.02 -19.07 -3.78
N LEU A 45 -8.26 -18.04 -2.96
CA LEU A 45 -7.78 -16.67 -3.21
C LEU A 45 -6.27 -16.58 -3.11
N ILE A 46 -5.66 -17.17 -2.08
CA ILE A 46 -4.18 -17.18 -1.92
C ILE A 46 -3.55 -17.97 -3.07
N PHE A 47 -4.12 -19.13 -3.43
CA PHE A 47 -3.66 -19.92 -4.58
C PHE A 47 -3.71 -19.09 -5.88
N ALA A 48 -4.80 -18.35 -6.10
CA ALA A 48 -4.96 -17.49 -7.26
C ALA A 48 -3.86 -16.41 -7.32
N GLN A 49 -3.60 -15.73 -6.21
CA GLN A 49 -2.56 -14.71 -6.11
C GLN A 49 -1.16 -15.28 -6.37
N LEU A 50 -0.81 -16.38 -5.72
CA LEU A 50 0.51 -17.00 -5.87
C LEU A 50 0.74 -17.65 -7.25
N THR A 51 -0.32 -17.92 -8.00
CA THR A 51 -0.27 -18.47 -9.36
C THR A 51 -0.65 -17.48 -10.46
N TYR A 52 -0.78 -16.19 -10.11
CA TYR A 52 -1.11 -15.10 -11.05
C TYR A 52 -2.38 -15.35 -11.85
N ARG A 53 -3.49 -15.76 -11.19
CA ARG A 53 -4.80 -15.97 -11.82
C ARG A 53 -5.66 -14.73 -11.68
N GLU A 54 -5.97 -14.09 -12.80
CA GLU A 54 -6.69 -12.81 -12.84
C GLU A 54 -8.22 -12.96 -12.92
N SER A 55 -8.74 -14.19 -13.14
CA SER A 55 -10.17 -14.41 -13.30
C SER A 55 -10.66 -15.65 -12.55
N LEU A 56 -11.91 -15.59 -12.08
CA LEU A 56 -12.55 -16.75 -11.42
C LEU A 56 -12.58 -17.99 -12.33
N ARG A 57 -12.69 -17.81 -13.65
CA ARG A 57 -12.63 -18.89 -14.63
C ARG A 57 -11.23 -19.51 -14.71
N GLY A 58 -10.20 -18.67 -14.67
CA GLY A 58 -8.81 -19.11 -14.61
C GLY A 58 -8.50 -19.87 -13.32
N ILE A 59 -9.02 -19.40 -12.18
CA ILE A 59 -8.90 -20.06 -10.87
C ILE A 59 -9.56 -21.45 -10.93
N GLU A 60 -10.82 -21.54 -11.36
CA GLU A 60 -11.55 -22.82 -11.49
C GLU A 60 -10.79 -23.82 -12.37
N SER A 61 -10.32 -23.39 -13.53
CA SER A 61 -9.60 -24.24 -14.49
C SER A 61 -8.30 -24.78 -13.88
N CYS A 62 -7.52 -23.93 -13.21
CA CYS A 62 -6.27 -24.32 -12.59
C CYS A 62 -6.49 -25.26 -11.39
N LEU A 63 -7.46 -24.98 -10.53
CA LEU A 63 -7.83 -25.86 -9.42
C LEU A 63 -8.30 -27.22 -9.91
N ARG A 64 -9.08 -27.27 -11.01
CA ARG A 64 -9.53 -28.51 -11.62
C ARG A 64 -8.36 -29.39 -12.09
N GLY A 65 -7.36 -28.78 -12.74
CA GLY A 65 -6.15 -29.49 -13.18
C GLY A 65 -5.30 -30.05 -12.04
N LEU A 66 -5.39 -29.46 -10.86
CA LEU A 66 -4.62 -29.85 -9.68
C LEU A 66 -5.45 -30.63 -8.64
N GLN A 67 -6.72 -30.96 -8.92
CA GLN A 67 -7.67 -31.56 -7.97
C GLN A 67 -7.08 -32.70 -7.11
N PRO A 68 -6.35 -33.70 -7.65
CA PRO A 68 -5.77 -34.79 -6.85
C PRO A 68 -4.73 -34.33 -5.83
N LYS A 69 -4.09 -33.18 -6.07
CA LYS A 69 -3.03 -32.60 -5.21
C LYS A 69 -3.56 -31.59 -4.20
N LEU A 70 -4.74 -31.02 -4.43
CA LEU A 70 -5.35 -30.01 -3.57
C LEU A 70 -5.87 -30.59 -2.26
N PHE A 71 -6.13 -31.88 -2.20
CA PHE A 71 -6.48 -32.57 -0.97
C PHE A 71 -5.47 -32.32 0.16
N HIS A 72 -4.17 -32.26 -0.16
CA HIS A 72 -3.10 -31.99 0.81
C HIS A 72 -3.11 -30.56 1.35
N VAL A 73 -3.79 -29.63 0.69
CA VAL A 73 -3.98 -28.25 1.15
C VAL A 73 -5.25 -28.10 2.00
N GLY A 74 -6.16 -29.07 1.89
CA GLY A 74 -7.46 -29.09 2.56
C GLY A 74 -8.64 -28.75 1.64
N ILE A 75 -8.42 -28.45 0.35
CA ILE A 75 -9.48 -28.26 -0.64
C ILE A 75 -9.95 -29.63 -1.14
N ARG A 76 -11.01 -30.13 -0.53
CA ARG A 76 -11.49 -31.51 -0.80
C ARG A 76 -12.49 -31.61 -1.94
N ASN A 77 -13.29 -30.58 -2.13
CA ASN A 77 -14.35 -30.55 -3.10
C ASN A 77 -13.95 -29.79 -4.36
N ARG A 78 -14.63 -30.09 -5.46
CA ARG A 78 -14.51 -29.30 -6.69
C ARG A 78 -15.04 -27.89 -6.42
N VAL A 79 -14.23 -26.90 -6.76
CA VAL A 79 -14.57 -25.49 -6.65
C VAL A 79 -15.00 -24.97 -8.01
N SER A 80 -16.24 -24.51 -8.12
CA SER A 80 -16.76 -23.89 -9.34
C SER A 80 -16.60 -22.36 -9.31
N ARG A 81 -16.63 -21.76 -10.49
CA ARG A 81 -16.64 -20.30 -10.66
C ARG A 81 -17.82 -19.65 -9.91
N SER A 82 -19.01 -20.26 -9.99
CA SER A 82 -20.22 -19.75 -9.30
C SER A 82 -20.04 -19.78 -7.78
N THR A 83 -19.47 -20.87 -7.23
CA THR A 83 -19.17 -20.97 -5.79
C THR A 83 -18.19 -19.87 -5.34
N LEU A 84 -17.15 -19.58 -6.14
CA LEU A 84 -16.21 -18.51 -5.83
C LEU A 84 -16.87 -17.13 -5.92
N ALA A 85 -17.71 -16.90 -6.93
CA ALA A 85 -18.43 -15.64 -7.11
C ALA A 85 -19.39 -15.37 -5.93
N GLU A 86 -20.18 -16.37 -5.56
CA GLU A 86 -21.09 -16.29 -4.42
C GLU A 86 -20.34 -16.06 -3.10
N ALA A 87 -19.22 -16.75 -2.89
CA ALA A 87 -18.39 -16.53 -1.72
C ALA A 87 -17.79 -15.13 -1.66
N ASN A 88 -17.33 -14.57 -2.78
CA ASN A 88 -16.86 -13.19 -2.86
C ASN A 88 -17.94 -12.17 -2.51
N GLU A 89 -19.20 -12.45 -2.87
CA GLU A 89 -20.32 -11.54 -2.61
C GLU A 89 -20.83 -11.64 -1.18
N GLN A 90 -20.93 -12.85 -0.64
CA GLN A 90 -21.58 -13.10 0.65
C GLN A 90 -20.63 -13.06 1.85
N ARG A 91 -19.33 -13.32 1.68
CA ARG A 91 -18.39 -13.33 2.80
C ARG A 91 -18.10 -11.93 3.30
N ASP A 92 -18.11 -11.79 4.61
CA ASP A 92 -17.70 -10.53 5.26
C ASP A 92 -16.21 -10.28 5.00
N TRP A 93 -15.89 -9.21 4.27
CA TRP A 93 -14.53 -8.82 3.94
C TRP A 93 -13.64 -8.58 5.16
N ARG A 94 -14.23 -8.22 6.31
CA ARG A 94 -13.51 -7.96 7.56
C ARG A 94 -12.78 -9.19 8.07
N ILE A 95 -13.24 -10.41 7.73
CA ILE A 95 -12.53 -11.64 8.03
C ILE A 95 -11.13 -11.62 7.43
N TYR A 96 -11.03 -11.19 6.18
CA TYR A 96 -9.77 -11.15 5.43
C TYR A 96 -8.91 -9.94 5.82
N ALA A 97 -9.52 -8.82 6.17
CA ALA A 97 -8.82 -7.65 6.69
C ALA A 97 -8.16 -7.94 8.04
N ASP A 98 -8.89 -8.59 8.96
CA ASP A 98 -8.36 -8.95 10.29
C ASP A 98 -7.20 -9.93 10.18
N ILE A 99 -7.28 -10.96 9.33
CA ILE A 99 -6.17 -11.90 9.16
C ILE A 99 -4.97 -11.25 8.46
N ALA A 100 -5.20 -10.31 7.53
CA ALA A 100 -4.13 -9.54 6.92
C ALA A 100 -3.35 -8.74 7.96
N GLN A 101 -4.02 -8.12 8.93
CA GLN A 101 -3.36 -7.43 10.05
C GLN A 101 -2.49 -8.37 10.89
N VAL A 102 -2.95 -9.60 11.14
CA VAL A 102 -2.14 -10.62 11.84
C VAL A 102 -0.88 -10.96 11.05
N LEU A 103 -1.01 -11.16 9.75
CA LEU A 103 0.12 -11.47 8.87
C LEU A 103 1.12 -10.29 8.77
N ILE A 104 0.62 -9.06 8.69
CA ILE A 104 1.43 -7.83 8.70
C ILE A 104 2.27 -7.76 9.99
N GLN A 105 1.66 -7.99 11.15
CA GLN A 105 2.40 -7.97 12.41
C GLN A 105 3.48 -9.06 12.50
N GLN A 106 3.21 -10.26 11.97
CA GLN A 106 4.21 -11.31 11.88
C GLN A 106 5.34 -10.95 10.93
N ALA A 107 5.01 -10.40 9.77
CA ALA A 107 5.99 -9.97 8.78
C ALA A 107 6.88 -8.84 9.33
N LYS A 108 6.32 -7.84 10.01
CA LYS A 108 7.09 -6.74 10.63
C LYS A 108 8.17 -7.27 11.57
N ALA A 109 7.85 -8.28 12.38
CA ALA A 109 8.83 -8.88 13.29
C ALA A 109 9.95 -9.61 12.54
N LEU A 110 9.64 -10.27 11.43
CA LEU A 110 10.62 -11.01 10.63
C LEU A 110 11.57 -10.07 9.86
N TYR A 111 11.07 -8.95 9.39
CA TYR A 111 11.81 -7.98 8.57
C TYR A 111 12.35 -6.78 9.36
N ALA A 112 12.26 -6.79 10.69
CA ALA A 112 12.69 -5.67 11.54
C ALA A 112 14.14 -5.24 11.34
N ASN A 113 15.02 -6.18 11.02
CA ASN A 113 16.46 -5.97 10.82
C ASN A 113 16.88 -6.03 9.34
N GLU A 114 15.93 -6.01 8.39
CA GLU A 114 16.27 -6.03 6.98
C GLU A 114 16.89 -4.69 6.55
N ASP A 115 17.90 -4.76 5.70
CA ASP A 115 18.57 -3.58 5.16
C ASP A 115 17.62 -2.83 4.20
N LEU A 116 17.54 -1.51 4.35
CA LEU A 116 16.80 -0.64 3.43
C LEU A 116 17.53 -0.40 2.10
N GLY A 117 18.81 -0.79 2.01
CA GLY A 117 19.67 -0.46 0.88
C GLY A 117 20.09 1.02 0.81
N VAL A 118 19.80 1.79 1.86
CA VAL A 118 20.26 3.17 2.08
C VAL A 118 20.76 3.31 3.51
N ASP A 119 21.79 4.13 3.71
CA ASP A 119 22.39 4.39 5.03
C ASP A 119 21.45 5.28 5.89
N LEU A 120 20.37 4.67 6.34
CA LEU A 120 19.35 5.33 7.15
C LEU A 120 18.74 4.37 8.17
N ASP A 121 19.00 4.61 9.45
CA ASP A 121 18.44 3.79 10.55
C ASP A 121 16.96 4.06 10.85
N ALA A 122 16.41 5.13 10.31
CA ALA A 122 15.02 5.52 10.54
C ALA A 122 14.03 4.66 9.72
N THR A 123 12.79 4.61 10.19
CA THR A 123 11.71 3.99 9.43
C THR A 123 11.33 4.85 8.23
N VAL A 124 11.25 4.25 7.05
CA VAL A 124 10.85 4.92 5.82
C VAL A 124 9.56 4.30 5.31
N TYR A 125 8.58 5.16 5.10
CA TYR A 125 7.30 4.80 4.53
C TYR A 125 7.13 5.38 3.13
N ALA A 126 6.57 4.59 2.21
CA ALA A 126 6.05 5.07 0.94
C ALA A 126 4.52 5.10 1.00
N LEU A 127 3.92 6.25 0.71
CA LEU A 127 2.47 6.41 0.61
C LEU A 127 2.08 6.57 -0.85
N ASP A 128 1.26 5.64 -1.32
CA ASP A 128 0.76 5.66 -2.70
C ASP A 128 -0.69 5.17 -2.78
N SER A 129 -1.33 5.43 -3.91
CA SER A 129 -2.68 4.95 -4.20
C SER A 129 -2.76 4.32 -5.59
N THR A 130 -3.48 3.21 -5.65
CA THR A 130 -3.78 2.53 -6.91
C THR A 130 -5.26 2.60 -7.19
N THR A 131 -5.64 2.98 -8.42
CA THR A 131 -7.03 2.96 -8.86
C THR A 131 -7.35 1.59 -9.45
N ILE A 132 -8.41 0.97 -8.95
CA ILE A 132 -8.91 -0.32 -9.42
C ILE A 132 -10.22 -0.07 -10.16
N ASP A 133 -10.21 -0.29 -11.49
CA ASP A 133 -11.39 -0.15 -12.34
C ASP A 133 -12.42 -1.24 -12.00
N LEU A 134 -13.68 -0.84 -11.86
CA LEU A 134 -14.81 -1.71 -11.58
C LEU A 134 -15.86 -1.62 -12.68
N CYS A 135 -16.60 -2.70 -12.89
CA CYS A 135 -17.77 -2.69 -13.77
C CYS A 135 -18.92 -1.94 -13.09
N LEU A 136 -19.28 -0.76 -13.64
CA LEU A 136 -20.30 0.12 -13.03
C LEU A 136 -21.68 -0.55 -12.94
N SER A 137 -22.02 -1.44 -13.86
CA SER A 137 -23.30 -2.19 -13.80
C SER A 137 -23.38 -3.18 -12.62
N LEU A 138 -22.23 -3.67 -12.16
CA LEU A 138 -22.13 -4.55 -10.99
C LEU A 138 -21.88 -3.78 -9.69
N PHE A 139 -21.24 -2.60 -9.79
CA PHE A 139 -20.87 -1.76 -8.66
C PHE A 139 -21.39 -0.32 -8.83
N PRO A 140 -22.73 -0.09 -8.84
CA PRO A 140 -23.29 1.22 -9.12
C PRO A 140 -22.94 2.30 -8.10
N TRP A 141 -22.53 1.90 -6.90
CA TRP A 141 -22.07 2.79 -5.83
C TRP A 141 -20.64 3.34 -6.06
N ALA A 142 -19.83 2.64 -6.88
CA ALA A 142 -18.43 2.97 -7.14
C ALA A 142 -18.26 3.94 -8.33
N ASN A 143 -19.13 4.95 -8.44
CA ASN A 143 -19.07 5.93 -9.53
C ASN A 143 -17.74 6.66 -9.56
N PHE A 144 -17.05 6.61 -10.72
CA PHE A 144 -15.81 7.35 -10.97
C PHE A 144 -15.94 8.31 -12.15
N ARG A 145 -16.54 7.84 -13.23
CA ARG A 145 -16.89 8.65 -14.42
C ARG A 145 -18.25 8.21 -14.92
N ARG A 146 -18.82 8.99 -15.86
CA ARG A 146 -20.16 8.73 -16.38
C ARG A 146 -20.40 7.28 -16.84
N THR A 147 -19.34 6.57 -17.25
CA THR A 147 -19.40 5.19 -17.78
C THR A 147 -18.47 4.22 -17.07
N LYS A 148 -17.79 4.62 -15.99
CA LYS A 148 -16.82 3.79 -15.29
C LYS A 148 -17.03 3.83 -13.77
N GLY A 149 -16.99 2.64 -13.15
CA GLY A 149 -16.81 2.50 -11.71
C GLY A 149 -15.33 2.31 -11.36
N ALA A 150 -14.89 2.80 -10.23
CA ALA A 150 -13.56 2.51 -9.69
C ALA A 150 -13.52 2.72 -8.18
N VAL A 151 -12.56 2.06 -7.53
CA VAL A 151 -12.16 2.31 -6.14
C VAL A 151 -10.68 2.66 -6.11
N LYS A 152 -10.26 3.37 -5.07
CA LYS A 152 -8.84 3.59 -4.77
C LYS A 152 -8.40 2.75 -3.60
N LEU A 153 -7.28 2.09 -3.76
CA LEU A 153 -6.56 1.41 -2.70
C LEU A 153 -5.39 2.29 -2.30
N HIS A 154 -5.43 2.83 -1.08
CA HIS A 154 -4.35 3.61 -0.49
C HIS A 154 -3.52 2.72 0.41
N VAL A 155 -2.21 2.76 0.24
CA VAL A 155 -1.28 1.92 0.99
C VAL A 155 -0.15 2.78 1.55
N LEU A 156 0.08 2.68 2.85
CA LEU A 156 1.31 3.11 3.49
C LEU A 156 2.21 1.88 3.62
N LEU A 157 3.27 1.85 2.85
CA LEU A 157 4.21 0.75 2.77
C LEU A 157 5.45 1.07 3.61
N ASN A 158 5.78 0.24 4.58
CA ASN A 158 7.08 0.27 5.23
C ASN A 158 8.10 -0.31 4.26
N LEU A 159 9.09 0.49 3.86
CA LEU A 159 10.09 0.06 2.88
C LEU A 159 11.05 -0.99 3.43
N ARG A 160 11.16 -1.12 4.75
CA ARG A 160 11.87 -2.23 5.36
C ARG A 160 11.00 -3.49 5.25
N GLY A 161 11.38 -4.37 4.35
CA GLY A 161 10.64 -5.59 4.00
C GLY A 161 9.41 -5.38 3.12
N ASN A 162 9.15 -4.16 2.62
CA ASN A 162 8.02 -3.83 1.76
C ASN A 162 6.65 -4.28 2.32
N ILE A 163 6.43 -3.99 3.61
CA ILE A 163 5.26 -4.45 4.34
C ILE A 163 4.21 -3.33 4.41
N PRO A 164 2.96 -3.57 3.99
CA PRO A 164 1.90 -2.59 4.14
C PRO A 164 1.52 -2.42 5.62
N GLU A 165 1.62 -1.20 6.15
CA GLU A 165 1.21 -0.89 7.52
C GLU A 165 -0.20 -0.33 7.62
N PHE A 166 -0.63 0.40 6.61
CA PHE A 166 -1.96 0.95 6.51
C PHE A 166 -2.52 0.66 5.12
N ILE A 167 -3.75 0.18 5.08
CA ILE A 167 -4.49 -0.10 3.85
C ILE A 167 -5.88 0.51 4.01
N HIS A 168 -6.26 1.37 3.08
CA HIS A 168 -7.60 1.97 3.04
C HIS A 168 -8.18 1.90 1.64
N VAL A 169 -9.44 1.48 1.54
CA VAL A 169 -10.19 1.45 0.28
C VAL A 169 -11.20 2.59 0.33
N SER A 170 -11.16 3.45 -0.67
CA SER A 170 -12.11 4.55 -0.84
C SER A 170 -12.77 4.49 -2.21
N ASP A 171 -13.83 5.29 -2.40
CA ASP A 171 -14.30 5.56 -3.76
C ASP A 171 -13.23 6.31 -4.56
N ALA A 172 -13.32 6.22 -5.89
CA ALA A 172 -12.29 6.80 -6.76
C ALA A 172 -12.31 8.34 -6.81
N LEU A 173 -13.37 8.98 -6.31
CA LEU A 173 -13.47 10.44 -6.21
C LEU A 173 -12.80 10.98 -4.96
N TYR A 174 -12.48 10.12 -4.01
CA TYR A 174 -11.79 10.52 -2.79
C TYR A 174 -10.41 11.09 -3.11
N HIS A 175 -10.11 12.28 -2.60
CA HIS A 175 -8.81 12.91 -2.83
C HIS A 175 -7.73 12.21 -2.00
N GLU A 176 -6.65 11.77 -2.65
CA GLU A 176 -5.53 11.04 -2.03
C GLU A 176 -4.98 11.76 -0.80
N VAL A 177 -4.89 13.08 -0.87
CA VAL A 177 -4.35 13.92 0.22
C VAL A 177 -5.10 13.78 1.55
N ASN A 178 -6.38 13.40 1.52
CA ASN A 178 -7.18 13.23 2.74
C ASN A 178 -6.76 11.99 3.55
N ILE A 179 -6.01 11.07 2.95
CA ILE A 179 -5.46 9.91 3.67
C ILE A 179 -4.48 10.35 4.75
N LEU A 180 -3.80 11.47 4.55
CA LEU A 180 -2.88 12.02 5.56
C LEU A 180 -3.58 12.34 6.89
N ASP A 181 -4.89 12.69 6.87
CA ASP A 181 -5.69 12.95 8.07
C ASP A 181 -6.00 11.66 8.87
N MET A 182 -5.85 10.50 8.25
CA MET A 182 -6.09 9.18 8.87
C MET A 182 -4.83 8.54 9.44
N LEU A 183 -3.66 9.04 9.06
CA LEU A 183 -2.38 8.53 9.53
C LEU A 183 -2.04 9.09 10.90
N VAL A 184 -1.45 8.25 11.73
CA VAL A 184 -0.80 8.67 12.98
C VAL A 184 0.70 8.77 12.69
N PRO A 185 1.27 9.97 12.52
CA PRO A 185 2.68 10.13 12.18
C PRO A 185 3.59 9.57 13.28
N LEU A 186 4.60 8.79 12.88
CA LEU A 186 5.62 8.29 13.78
C LEU A 186 6.78 9.30 13.85
N PRO A 187 7.11 9.87 15.02
CA PRO A 187 8.25 10.78 15.17
C PRO A 187 9.55 10.14 14.68
N GLY A 188 10.36 10.89 13.93
CA GLY A 188 11.62 10.42 13.35
C GLY A 188 11.47 9.59 12.07
N ALA A 189 10.26 9.17 11.69
CA ALA A 189 10.03 8.42 10.45
C ALA A 189 9.96 9.34 9.23
N TYR A 190 10.29 8.78 8.07
CA TYR A 190 10.22 9.46 6.76
C TYR A 190 9.01 9.00 5.98
N TYR A 191 8.25 9.93 5.44
CA TYR A 191 7.09 9.70 4.59
C TYR A 191 7.39 10.15 3.16
N VAL A 192 7.63 9.20 2.27
CA VAL A 192 7.87 9.46 0.85
C VAL A 192 6.54 9.36 0.11
N MET A 193 6.18 10.40 -0.61
CA MET A 193 4.89 10.48 -1.30
C MET A 193 4.99 11.30 -2.59
N ASP A 194 4.07 11.06 -3.50
CA ASP A 194 4.00 11.80 -4.74
C ASP A 194 3.36 13.20 -4.56
N ARG A 195 3.30 13.99 -5.63
CA ARG A 195 2.73 15.36 -5.61
C ARG A 195 1.22 15.42 -5.39
N ALA A 196 0.49 14.31 -5.49
CA ALA A 196 -0.95 14.26 -5.21
C ALA A 196 -1.23 14.50 -3.72
N TYR A 197 -0.26 14.16 -2.86
CA TYR A 197 -0.32 14.37 -1.42
C TYR A 197 0.19 15.75 -0.96
N LEU A 198 0.53 16.66 -1.88
CA LEU A 198 1.05 17.99 -1.53
C LEU A 198 -0.08 18.89 -1.00
N ASP A 199 -0.27 18.93 0.30
CA ASP A 199 -1.02 19.92 1.05
C ASP A 199 -0.18 20.49 2.19
N PHE A 200 0.10 21.79 2.14
CA PHE A 200 1.03 22.44 3.08
C PHE A 200 0.58 22.38 4.53
N ARG A 201 -0.72 22.33 4.82
CA ARG A 201 -1.19 22.17 6.19
C ARG A 201 -0.85 20.78 6.71
N ARG A 202 -1.19 19.74 5.97
CA ARG A 202 -0.94 18.35 6.38
C ARG A 202 0.56 18.02 6.44
N LEU A 203 1.35 18.62 5.54
CA LEU A 203 2.82 18.53 5.63
C LEU A 203 3.36 19.23 6.89
N TYR A 204 2.74 20.34 7.31
CA TYR A 204 3.08 21.00 8.56
C TYR A 204 2.65 20.16 9.78
N ASP A 205 1.51 19.51 9.72
CA ASP A 205 1.06 18.60 10.79
C ASP A 205 2.03 17.41 10.95
N LEU A 206 2.58 16.86 9.85
CA LEU A 206 3.67 15.86 9.88
C LEU A 206 4.93 16.42 10.54
N ASP A 207 5.34 17.62 10.16
CA ASP A 207 6.51 18.31 10.71
C ASP A 207 6.35 18.56 12.21
N GLN A 208 5.19 19.04 12.66
CA GLN A 208 4.90 19.26 14.08
C GLN A 208 4.83 17.96 14.88
N ALA A 209 4.50 16.84 14.26
CA ALA A 209 4.56 15.51 14.86
C ALA A 209 5.99 14.96 14.95
N GLY A 210 7.01 15.71 14.51
CA GLY A 210 8.41 15.29 14.50
C GLY A 210 8.73 14.26 13.42
N ALA A 211 7.89 14.11 12.41
CA ALA A 211 8.11 13.22 11.26
C ALA A 211 8.73 14.00 10.09
N PHE A 212 9.46 13.30 9.26
CA PHE A 212 10.01 13.84 8.02
C PHE A 212 9.17 13.44 6.82
N PHE A 213 9.14 14.30 5.81
CA PHE A 213 8.52 13.96 4.54
C PHE A 213 9.43 14.29 3.36
N VAL A 214 9.25 13.54 2.28
CA VAL A 214 9.83 13.83 0.96
C VAL A 214 8.70 13.72 -0.06
N THR A 215 8.41 14.82 -0.76
CA THR A 215 7.37 14.84 -1.79
C THR A 215 7.82 15.56 -3.04
N ARG A 216 7.26 15.19 -4.19
CA ARG A 216 7.50 15.93 -5.45
C ARG A 216 6.77 17.29 -5.41
N ALA A 217 7.48 18.34 -5.75
CA ALA A 217 6.89 19.67 -5.87
C ALA A 217 5.96 19.78 -7.09
N ARG A 218 4.95 20.65 -7.01
CA ARG A 218 4.19 21.08 -8.20
C ARG A 218 5.09 21.90 -9.11
N LYS A 219 4.82 21.88 -10.43
CA LYS A 219 5.63 22.61 -11.42
C LYS A 219 5.72 24.11 -11.13
N ARG A 220 4.71 24.70 -10.52
CA ARG A 220 4.67 26.13 -10.17
C ARG A 220 4.18 26.29 -8.72
N PHE A 221 5.03 26.86 -7.86
CA PHE A 221 4.68 27.36 -6.55
C PHE A 221 5.60 28.53 -6.21
N ASN A 222 5.10 29.49 -5.44
CA ASN A 222 5.82 30.72 -5.12
C ASN A 222 6.57 30.55 -3.80
N PHE A 223 7.86 30.83 -3.84
CA PHE A 223 8.74 30.75 -2.69
C PHE A 223 9.82 31.82 -2.77
N ARG A 224 10.42 32.12 -1.63
CA ARG A 224 11.64 32.93 -1.52
C ARG A 224 12.78 32.06 -0.98
N ARG A 225 13.86 31.99 -1.73
CA ARG A 225 15.08 31.34 -1.28
C ARG A 225 15.69 32.10 -0.12
N ARG A 226 16.04 31.41 0.96
CA ARG A 226 16.76 31.91 2.12
C ARG A 226 18.24 31.61 2.03
N TYR A 227 18.56 30.35 1.66
CA TYR A 227 19.94 29.88 1.57
C TYR A 227 20.10 28.89 0.42
N THR A 228 21.32 28.74 -0.10
CA THR A 228 21.67 27.71 -1.09
C THR A 228 22.83 26.90 -0.50
N HIS A 229 22.61 25.62 -0.36
CA HIS A 229 23.63 24.68 0.10
C HIS A 229 24.53 24.27 -1.07
N PRO A 230 25.82 23.97 -0.82
CA PRO A 230 26.70 23.38 -1.82
C PRO A 230 26.13 22.06 -2.33
N VAL A 231 26.32 21.77 -3.61
CA VAL A 231 25.90 20.51 -4.25
C VAL A 231 26.99 20.00 -5.17
N ASP A 232 27.15 18.69 -5.20
CA ASP A 232 27.92 18.03 -6.24
C ASP A 232 27.07 17.91 -7.52
N ARG A 233 27.43 18.68 -8.53
CA ARG A 233 26.72 18.66 -9.82
C ARG A 233 27.04 17.43 -10.65
N SER A 234 28.11 16.71 -10.37
CA SER A 234 28.45 15.48 -11.07
C SER A 234 27.47 14.34 -10.78
N SER A 235 26.81 14.40 -9.61
CA SER A 235 25.76 13.45 -9.22
C SER A 235 24.40 13.70 -9.88
N GLY A 236 24.25 14.73 -10.70
CA GLY A 236 22.96 15.16 -11.27
C GLY A 236 22.22 16.19 -10.41
N MET A 237 22.76 16.55 -9.25
CA MET A 237 22.17 17.59 -8.38
C MET A 237 22.29 18.97 -9.00
N ILE A 238 21.14 19.65 -9.18
CA ILE A 238 21.12 21.02 -9.74
C ILE A 238 21.22 22.06 -8.63
N CYS A 239 20.44 21.89 -7.57
CA CYS A 239 20.50 22.77 -6.39
C CYS A 239 19.84 22.15 -5.17
N ASP A 240 20.32 22.57 -4.00
CA ASP A 240 19.75 22.34 -2.68
C ASP A 240 19.56 23.70 -1.99
N GLN A 241 18.34 24.01 -1.58
CA GLN A 241 17.96 25.34 -1.13
C GLN A 241 17.04 25.29 0.09
N THR A 242 17.33 26.14 1.06
CA THR A 242 16.34 26.48 2.10
C THR A 242 15.43 27.58 1.56
N ILE A 243 14.12 27.33 1.62
CA ILE A 243 13.10 28.23 1.10
C ILE A 243 12.02 28.52 2.13
N VAL A 244 11.28 29.61 1.91
CA VAL A 244 10.01 29.93 2.58
C VAL A 244 8.92 30.15 1.53
N LEU A 245 7.72 29.72 1.84
CA LEU A 245 6.57 29.98 0.98
C LEU A 245 6.18 31.47 1.05
N THR A 246 5.78 32.06 -0.09
CA THR A 246 5.49 33.51 -0.15
C THR A 246 4.04 33.81 -0.45
N THR A 247 3.28 32.87 -1.02
CA THR A 247 1.85 33.06 -1.26
C THR A 247 1.09 32.97 0.07
N PHE A 248 0.12 33.87 0.28
CA PHE A 248 -0.58 34.05 1.55
C PHE A 248 -1.09 32.74 2.18
N TYR A 249 -1.90 31.97 1.47
CA TYR A 249 -2.45 30.72 2.00
C TYR A 249 -1.39 29.62 2.25
N PRO A 250 -0.49 29.30 1.31
CA PRO A 250 0.60 28.37 1.55
C PRO A 250 1.50 28.76 2.71
N ALA A 251 1.92 30.03 2.79
CA ALA A 251 2.76 30.53 3.87
C ALA A 251 2.08 30.46 5.26
N LYS A 252 0.76 30.71 5.32
CA LYS A 252 -0.01 30.56 6.55
C LYS A 252 -0.15 29.08 6.97
N LYS A 253 -0.28 28.16 5.99
CA LYS A 253 -0.43 26.72 6.24
C LYS A 253 0.88 26.04 6.62
N TYR A 254 2.02 26.52 6.10
CA TYR A 254 3.36 26.04 6.41
C TYR A 254 4.27 27.23 6.69
N PRO A 255 4.31 27.74 7.93
CA PRO A 255 5.08 28.94 8.28
C PRO A 255 6.59 28.69 8.43
N ALA A 256 7.01 27.42 8.55
CA ALA A 256 8.41 27.04 8.73
C ALA A 256 9.18 27.03 7.39
N VAL A 257 10.47 26.82 7.47
CA VAL A 257 11.34 26.66 6.31
C VAL A 257 11.16 25.28 5.69
N LEU A 258 11.34 25.19 4.38
CA LEU A 258 11.36 23.96 3.62
C LEU A 258 12.69 23.82 2.90
N ARG A 259 13.16 22.62 2.71
CA ARG A 259 14.29 22.29 1.85
C ARG A 259 13.75 21.91 0.47
N ARG A 260 14.29 22.53 -0.56
CA ARG A 260 13.96 22.31 -1.96
C ARG A 260 15.18 21.79 -2.69
N ILE A 261 15.06 20.57 -3.20
CA ILE A 261 16.13 19.88 -3.91
C ILE A 261 15.73 19.74 -5.37
N ARG A 262 16.61 20.08 -6.31
CA ARG A 262 16.44 19.83 -7.73
C ARG A 262 17.48 18.83 -8.20
N PHE A 263 17.03 17.82 -8.88
CA PHE A 263 17.82 16.72 -9.40
C PHE A 263 17.49 16.48 -10.87
N PHE A 264 18.50 16.24 -11.70
CA PHE A 264 18.32 15.83 -13.08
C PHE A 264 18.48 14.31 -13.17
N ASP A 265 17.37 13.64 -13.49
CA ASP A 265 17.35 12.21 -13.73
C ASP A 265 17.81 11.95 -15.17
N ALA A 266 19.02 11.44 -15.33
CA ALA A 266 19.64 11.20 -16.64
C ALA A 266 18.95 10.03 -17.38
N ASP A 267 18.40 9.05 -16.66
CA ASP A 267 17.72 7.90 -17.29
C ASP A 267 16.38 8.31 -17.89
N LYS A 268 15.66 9.17 -17.19
CA LYS A 268 14.32 9.65 -17.62
C LYS A 268 14.38 10.97 -18.37
N GLN A 269 15.56 11.61 -18.47
CA GLN A 269 15.76 12.93 -19.09
C GLN A 269 14.80 13.99 -18.53
N GLU A 270 14.51 13.92 -17.23
CA GLU A 270 13.62 14.89 -16.58
C GLU A 270 14.25 15.53 -15.34
N THR A 271 13.83 16.77 -15.06
CA THR A 271 14.22 17.43 -13.82
C THR A 271 13.16 17.20 -12.75
N LEU A 272 13.57 16.58 -11.67
CA LEU A 272 12.76 16.35 -10.48
C LEU A 272 12.95 17.48 -9.48
N VAL A 273 11.90 17.86 -8.80
CA VAL A 273 11.96 18.84 -7.70
C VAL A 273 11.29 18.23 -6.49
N PHE A 274 12.04 18.09 -5.41
CA PHE A 274 11.58 17.58 -4.14
C PHE A 274 11.45 18.68 -3.10
N LEU A 275 10.48 18.52 -2.20
CA LEU A 275 10.31 19.30 -0.98
C LEU A 275 10.42 18.37 0.22
N THR A 276 11.13 18.81 1.24
CA THR A 276 11.27 18.09 2.51
C THR A 276 11.44 19.08 3.67
N ASN A 277 11.13 18.64 4.87
CA ASN A 277 11.47 19.32 6.12
C ASN A 277 12.76 18.77 6.75
N ASN A 278 13.42 17.80 6.13
CA ASN A 278 14.68 17.27 6.63
C ASN A 278 15.87 18.12 6.16
N PHE A 279 16.67 18.58 7.13
CA PHE A 279 17.92 19.33 6.92
C PHE A 279 19.13 18.60 7.49
N GLN A 280 18.97 17.39 8.03
CA GLN A 280 20.02 16.61 8.70
C GLN A 280 20.79 15.72 7.73
N LEU A 281 20.06 15.16 6.75
CA LEU A 281 20.64 14.28 5.73
C LEU A 281 21.20 15.09 4.58
N ASP A 282 22.22 14.54 3.92
CA ASP A 282 22.70 15.06 2.66
C ASP A 282 21.61 15.02 1.58
N ALA A 283 21.76 15.82 0.54
CA ALA A 283 20.77 15.86 -0.54
C ALA A 283 20.88 14.67 -1.50
N TRP A 284 21.95 13.92 -1.37
CA TRP A 284 22.25 12.71 -2.15
C TRP A 284 22.08 11.45 -1.31
#